data_ec5a2fe45e4518487a9b4227b38f366f
#
_entry.id   ec5a2fe45e4518487a9b4227b38f366f
#
_cell.length_a   1.000
_cell.length_b   1.000
_cell.length_c   1.000
_cell.angle_alpha   90.00
_cell.angle_beta   90.00
_cell.angle_gamma   90.00
#
_symmetry.space_group_name_H-M   'P 1'
#
loop_
_entity.id
_entity.type
_entity.pdbx_description
1 polymer ?
#
loop_
_entity_poly.entity_id
_entity_poly.type
_entity_poly.pdbx_seq_one_letter_code
_entity_poly.pdbx_strand_id
1 'polypeptide(L)'
;MVSIASIASIVLEKYYQMMKRNIFFLASLLCLASCSPSKQKAGDYSSLRSEVVETTPVVLGSYGDELTLNGDVSCDESLVRKLFIPCSGRVTGLTVEVGDAVRRGQTLAVIHSEEAADYNKGLADADTQLHMAEREYEMKQDMHRSGMASDKEVSEAHGALVMARAEQRRLGAVAGINGFGRKATAVLRSPISGYVTVKNVYDDSYVSPDGEGGGEALEIANLSRVWVIADVYESDIAKIHQGAPVTVTTMAYDGEVFHGQIDKVYNVLDSESKTMKVRVTLDNARGLLRPGMFATVHVSTDRGGKTLCRVPAKAIVFDGGKDYVVIDDGHRHYRRQTVKTDHVGSDYAYVTSGLRPGEQVVSKNALLVFNTLGNE
;
A
#
# COMPACT_ATOMS: atom_id res chain seq x y z
N MET A 1 -21.06 -87.77 -7.68
CA MET A 1 -21.83 -87.16 -6.58
C MET A 1 -21.95 -85.72 -6.89
N VAL A 2 -23.02 -85.24 -7.56
CA VAL A 2 -23.28 -83.89 -7.81
C VAL A 2 -24.00 -83.33 -6.57
N SER A 3 -23.39 -82.35 -5.91
CA SER A 3 -23.79 -81.85 -4.60
C SER A 3 -25.17 -81.19 -4.66
N ILE A 4 -26.04 -81.53 -3.73
CA ILE A 4 -27.39 -81.00 -3.50
C ILE A 4 -27.40 -79.48 -3.37
N ALA A 5 -26.27 -78.86 -3.05
CA ALA A 5 -26.12 -77.37 -2.95
C ALA A 5 -26.24 -76.62 -4.30
N SER A 6 -25.90 -77.31 -5.42
CA SER A 6 -25.97 -76.68 -6.76
C SER A 6 -27.42 -76.58 -7.30
N ILE A 7 -28.31 -77.49 -6.89
CA ILE A 7 -29.71 -77.52 -7.33
C ILE A 7 -30.49 -76.46 -6.57
N ALA A 8 -30.19 -76.23 -5.29
CA ALA A 8 -30.87 -75.21 -4.48
C ALA A 8 -30.55 -73.76 -4.96
N SER A 9 -29.33 -73.50 -5.43
CA SER A 9 -28.95 -72.23 -5.97
C SER A 9 -29.70 -71.83 -7.27
N ILE A 10 -29.89 -72.80 -8.14
CA ILE A 10 -30.57 -72.64 -9.44
C ILE A 10 -32.07 -72.38 -9.25
N VAL A 11 -32.71 -73.00 -8.25
CA VAL A 11 -34.11 -72.85 -7.95
C VAL A 11 -34.36 -71.44 -7.31
N LEU A 12 -33.47 -70.99 -6.43
CA LEU A 12 -33.58 -69.62 -5.81
C LEU A 12 -33.43 -68.54 -6.84
N GLU A 13 -32.54 -68.70 -7.79
CA GLU A 13 -32.28 -67.70 -8.83
C GLU A 13 -33.45 -67.56 -9.81
N LYS A 14 -34.11 -68.68 -10.15
CA LYS A 14 -35.33 -68.67 -10.95
C LYS A 14 -36.53 -68.02 -10.22
N TYR A 15 -36.65 -68.25 -8.91
CA TYR A 15 -37.72 -67.60 -8.12
C TYR A 15 -37.49 -66.08 -8.00
N TYR A 16 -36.25 -65.67 -7.85
CA TYR A 16 -35.88 -64.24 -7.77
C TYR A 16 -36.16 -63.48 -9.10
N GLN A 17 -35.86 -64.12 -10.23
CA GLN A 17 -36.17 -63.55 -11.56
C GLN A 17 -37.64 -63.47 -11.86
N MET A 18 -38.43 -64.46 -11.38
CA MET A 18 -39.90 -64.40 -11.54
C MET A 18 -40.59 -63.33 -10.70
N MET A 19 -40.07 -63.06 -9.51
CA MET A 19 -40.57 -62.01 -8.61
C MET A 19 -40.27 -60.63 -9.15
N LYS A 20 -39.08 -60.37 -9.73
CA LYS A 20 -38.73 -59.10 -10.40
C LYS A 20 -39.63 -58.81 -11.60
N ARG A 21 -39.99 -59.82 -12.39
CA ARG A 21 -40.83 -59.66 -13.58
C ARG A 21 -42.24 -59.26 -13.23
N ASN A 22 -42.81 -59.74 -12.13
CA ASN A 22 -44.15 -59.39 -11.66
C ASN A 22 -44.24 -58.02 -10.99
N ILE A 23 -43.13 -57.53 -10.34
CA ILE A 23 -43.05 -56.20 -9.77
C ILE A 23 -42.96 -55.13 -10.86
N PHE A 24 -42.26 -55.45 -11.98
CA PHE A 24 -42.19 -54.50 -13.12
C PHE A 24 -43.50 -54.32 -13.87
N PHE A 25 -44.38 -55.35 -13.90
CA PHE A 25 -45.70 -55.25 -14.55
C PHE A 25 -46.73 -54.50 -13.70
N LEU A 26 -46.58 -54.49 -12.36
CA LEU A 26 -47.48 -53.72 -11.47
C LEU A 26 -47.14 -52.25 -11.40
N ALA A 27 -45.85 -51.85 -11.66
CA ALA A 27 -45.37 -50.47 -11.68
C ALA A 27 -45.74 -49.73 -13.00
N SER A 28 -46.03 -50.49 -14.10
CA SER A 28 -46.37 -49.89 -15.41
C SER A 28 -47.84 -49.46 -15.56
N LEU A 29 -48.73 -49.88 -14.63
CA LEU A 29 -50.17 -49.56 -14.76
C LEU A 29 -50.64 -48.38 -13.92
N LEU A 30 -49.75 -47.71 -13.16
CA LEU A 30 -50.10 -46.54 -12.30
C LEU A 30 -49.71 -45.17 -12.88
N CYS A 31 -49.18 -45.10 -14.11
CA CYS A 31 -48.69 -43.85 -14.69
C CYS A 31 -49.61 -43.20 -15.72
N LEU A 32 -50.88 -43.53 -15.76
CA LEU A 32 -51.86 -42.91 -16.72
C LEU A 32 -53.03 -42.23 -16.05
N ALA A 33 -52.76 -41.41 -15.02
CA ALA A 33 -53.80 -40.46 -14.58
C ALA A 33 -53.15 -39.26 -13.91
N SER A 34 -53.19 -38.14 -14.57
CA SER A 34 -53.15 -36.74 -14.07
C SER A 34 -52.10 -35.85 -14.76
N CYS A 35 -52.42 -35.42 -15.97
CA CYS A 35 -52.01 -34.11 -16.47
C CYS A 35 -53.21 -33.17 -16.30
N SER A 36 -53.25 -32.41 -15.21
CA SER A 36 -54.01 -31.18 -15.11
C SER A 36 -53.02 -30.01 -14.93
N PRO A 37 -53.12 -28.94 -15.71
CA PRO A 37 -52.29 -27.75 -15.49
C PRO A 37 -52.75 -27.07 -14.19
N SER A 38 -51.97 -27.22 -13.11
CA SER A 38 -52.23 -26.47 -11.88
C SER A 38 -51.93 -25.02 -12.12
N LYS A 39 -52.95 -24.18 -12.15
CA LYS A 39 -52.83 -22.73 -11.92
C LYS A 39 -52.16 -22.56 -10.56
N GLN A 40 -50.93 -22.00 -10.56
CA GLN A 40 -50.27 -21.56 -9.34
C GLN A 40 -51.21 -20.59 -8.60
N LYS A 41 -51.78 -21.03 -7.50
CA LYS A 41 -52.47 -20.13 -6.57
C LYS A 41 -51.39 -19.31 -5.87
N ALA A 42 -51.48 -18.00 -5.98
CA ALA A 42 -50.72 -17.10 -5.13
C ALA A 42 -51.08 -17.38 -3.67
N GLY A 43 -50.16 -17.89 -2.87
CA GLY A 43 -50.37 -18.18 -1.46
C GLY A 43 -50.56 -16.88 -0.66
N ASP A 44 -51.57 -16.84 0.18
CA ASP A 44 -51.82 -15.77 1.13
C ASP A 44 -50.87 -15.94 2.35
N TYR A 45 -49.80 -15.15 2.43
CA TYR A 45 -48.78 -15.20 3.49
C TYR A 45 -49.05 -14.22 4.63
N SER A 46 -50.31 -13.99 4.98
CA SER A 46 -50.71 -13.12 6.10
C SER A 46 -50.14 -13.55 7.48
N SER A 47 -49.47 -14.72 7.57
CA SER A 47 -48.92 -15.27 8.81
C SER A 47 -47.50 -14.81 9.13
N LEU A 48 -46.76 -14.21 8.19
CA LEU A 48 -45.42 -13.64 8.48
C LEU A 48 -45.59 -12.29 9.19
N ARG A 49 -45.20 -12.21 10.46
CA ARG A 49 -45.25 -10.97 11.23
C ARG A 49 -44.47 -9.85 10.51
N SER A 50 -45.04 -8.66 10.42
CA SER A 50 -44.55 -7.50 9.70
C SER A 50 -43.17 -7.00 10.14
N GLU A 51 -42.68 -7.47 11.30
CA GLU A 51 -41.38 -7.07 11.87
C GLU A 51 -40.18 -7.86 11.33
N VAL A 52 -40.42 -8.87 10.49
CA VAL A 52 -39.38 -9.84 10.07
C VAL A 52 -38.85 -9.58 8.66
N VAL A 53 -39.58 -8.85 7.82
CA VAL A 53 -39.24 -8.64 6.40
C VAL A 53 -39.07 -7.15 6.12
N GLU A 54 -37.91 -6.78 5.65
CA GLU A 54 -37.63 -5.42 5.12
C GLU A 54 -37.44 -5.51 3.62
N THR A 55 -37.98 -4.55 2.89
CA THR A 55 -37.78 -4.42 1.44
C THR A 55 -36.94 -3.20 1.11
N THR A 56 -36.22 -3.28 0.01
CA THR A 56 -35.36 -2.20 -0.49
C THR A 56 -35.64 -2.03 -1.98
N PRO A 57 -35.79 -0.78 -2.47
CA PRO A 57 -35.98 -0.55 -3.89
C PRO A 57 -34.74 -0.88 -4.68
N VAL A 58 -34.89 -1.50 -5.84
CA VAL A 58 -33.83 -1.69 -6.84
C VAL A 58 -33.47 -0.33 -7.42
N VAL A 59 -32.21 0.06 -7.26
CA VAL A 59 -31.68 1.31 -7.83
C VAL A 59 -30.68 1.01 -8.93
N LEU A 60 -30.54 1.92 -9.88
CA LEU A 60 -29.44 1.85 -10.83
C LEU A 60 -28.16 2.33 -10.15
N GLY A 61 -27.13 1.53 -10.24
CA GLY A 61 -25.80 1.83 -9.73
C GLY A 61 -24.77 1.62 -10.82
N SER A 62 -23.78 2.49 -10.87
CA SER A 62 -22.58 2.27 -11.66
C SER A 62 -21.74 1.21 -10.95
N TYR A 63 -21.45 0.12 -11.61
CA TYR A 63 -20.54 -0.90 -11.14
C TYR A 63 -19.18 -0.69 -11.82
N GLY A 64 -18.17 -0.39 -11.02
CA GLY A 64 -16.78 -0.50 -11.39
C GLY A 64 -16.20 -1.79 -10.77
N ASP A 65 -15.51 -2.59 -11.55
CA ASP A 65 -14.73 -3.70 -10.99
C ASP A 65 -13.77 -3.13 -9.95
N GLU A 66 -13.82 -3.62 -8.74
CA GLU A 66 -12.82 -3.31 -7.71
C GLU A 66 -11.64 -4.27 -7.88
N LEU A 67 -10.47 -3.73 -8.16
CA LEU A 67 -9.26 -4.50 -8.23
C LEU A 67 -8.52 -4.40 -6.91
N THR A 68 -8.26 -5.54 -6.29
CA THR A 68 -7.49 -5.62 -5.05
C THR A 68 -6.03 -5.96 -5.36
N LEU A 69 -5.11 -5.09 -4.92
CA LEU A 69 -3.68 -5.25 -5.08
C LEU A 69 -3.01 -5.38 -3.73
N ASN A 70 -1.96 -6.18 -3.66
CA ASN A 70 -1.09 -6.26 -2.49
C ASN A 70 0.10 -5.31 -2.69
N GLY A 71 0.55 -4.70 -1.62
CA GLY A 71 1.68 -3.79 -1.65
C GLY A 71 2.27 -3.55 -0.27
N ASP A 72 3.34 -2.78 -0.25
CA ASP A 72 4.09 -2.44 0.95
C ASP A 72 4.14 -0.92 1.14
N VAL A 73 4.06 -0.49 2.40
CA VAL A 73 4.31 0.90 2.77
C VAL A 73 5.81 1.16 2.68
N SER A 74 6.20 2.21 1.97
CA SER A 74 7.58 2.64 1.76
C SER A 74 7.74 4.11 2.15
N CYS A 75 8.96 4.52 2.42
CA CYS A 75 9.28 5.93 2.59
C CYS A 75 9.08 6.69 1.26
N ASP A 76 8.62 7.94 1.36
CA ASP A 76 8.72 8.87 0.25
C ASP A 76 10.20 9.25 0.06
N GLU A 77 10.84 8.73 -0.99
CA GLU A 77 12.28 8.94 -1.27
C GLU A 77 12.64 10.44 -1.37
N SER A 78 11.70 11.30 -1.75
CA SER A 78 11.93 12.74 -1.79
C SER A 78 12.12 13.36 -0.40
N LEU A 79 11.61 12.67 0.64
CA LEU A 79 11.68 13.05 2.05
C LEU A 79 12.72 12.23 2.84
N VAL A 80 13.50 11.39 2.17
CA VAL A 80 14.62 10.63 2.75
C VAL A 80 15.92 11.40 2.61
N ARG A 81 16.77 11.34 3.63
CA ARG A 81 18.12 11.89 3.60
C ARG A 81 19.11 10.86 4.13
N LYS A 82 20.05 10.49 3.28
CA LYS A 82 21.17 9.63 3.61
C LYS A 82 22.32 10.48 4.13
N LEU A 83 22.89 10.08 5.23
CA LEU A 83 24.07 10.70 5.83
C LEU A 83 25.27 9.80 5.56
N PHE A 84 26.27 10.38 4.94
CA PHE A 84 27.50 9.70 4.64
C PHE A 84 28.61 10.09 5.62
N ILE A 85 29.57 9.19 5.79
CA ILE A 85 30.76 9.41 6.61
C ILE A 85 31.67 10.38 5.85
N PRO A 86 31.99 11.57 6.43
CA PRO A 86 32.77 12.59 5.70
C PRO A 86 34.29 12.36 5.73
N CYS A 87 34.79 11.55 6.68
CA CYS A 87 36.21 11.26 6.87
C CYS A 87 36.40 9.96 7.65
N SER A 88 37.57 9.35 7.52
CA SER A 88 37.93 8.17 8.30
C SER A 88 38.20 8.52 9.77
N GLY A 89 37.75 7.64 10.68
CA GLY A 89 37.93 7.89 12.10
C GLY A 89 37.08 7.01 13.02
N ARG A 90 37.19 7.25 14.33
CA ARG A 90 36.44 6.55 15.37
C ARG A 90 35.16 7.29 15.70
N VAL A 91 34.03 6.60 15.62
CA VAL A 91 32.69 7.12 15.99
C VAL A 91 32.56 7.14 17.51
N THR A 92 32.05 8.23 18.06
CA THR A 92 31.74 8.35 19.48
C THR A 92 30.42 9.11 19.67
N GLY A 93 29.73 8.81 20.78
CA GLY A 93 28.50 9.51 21.15
C GLY A 93 27.35 9.28 20.17
N LEU A 94 27.30 8.12 19.53
CA LEU A 94 26.15 7.69 18.75
C LEU A 94 25.01 7.32 19.71
N THR A 95 23.99 8.17 19.77
CA THR A 95 22.89 8.06 20.75
C THR A 95 21.57 7.63 20.15
N VAL A 96 21.54 7.33 18.85
CA VAL A 96 20.30 7.02 18.12
C VAL A 96 20.25 5.57 17.65
N GLU A 97 19.06 5.02 17.68
CA GLU A 97 18.72 3.70 17.13
C GLU A 97 17.71 3.81 15.99
N VAL A 98 17.56 2.71 15.22
CA VAL A 98 16.52 2.61 14.19
C VAL A 98 15.14 2.77 14.84
N GLY A 99 14.32 3.67 14.29
CA GLY A 99 13.01 4.03 14.81
C GLY A 99 12.99 5.27 15.70
N ASP A 100 14.14 5.80 16.11
CA ASP A 100 14.21 7.00 16.94
C ASP A 100 13.83 8.26 16.13
N ALA A 101 13.11 9.16 16.82
CA ALA A 101 12.77 10.47 16.27
C ALA A 101 13.94 11.44 16.44
N VAL A 102 14.32 12.12 15.37
CA VAL A 102 15.38 13.12 15.36
C VAL A 102 14.89 14.48 14.85
N ARG A 103 15.54 15.55 15.33
CA ARG A 103 15.24 16.92 14.89
C ARG A 103 16.31 17.43 13.95
N ARG A 104 15.93 18.30 13.03
CA ARG A 104 16.89 19.00 12.16
C ARG A 104 17.96 19.70 13.00
N GLY A 105 19.25 19.47 12.64
CA GLY A 105 20.41 20.02 13.33
C GLY A 105 20.85 19.22 14.57
N GLN A 106 20.09 18.21 15.01
CA GLN A 106 20.47 17.34 16.13
C GLN A 106 21.78 16.61 15.80
N THR A 107 22.74 16.63 16.75
CA THR A 107 23.95 15.84 16.65
C THR A 107 23.61 14.39 16.87
N LEU A 108 24.02 13.52 15.95
CA LEU A 108 23.75 12.08 15.94
C LEU A 108 25.00 11.29 16.35
N ALA A 109 26.17 11.71 15.86
CA ALA A 109 27.45 11.10 16.18
C ALA A 109 28.58 12.13 16.03
N VAL A 110 29.71 11.83 16.66
CA VAL A 110 30.97 12.57 16.51
C VAL A 110 32.04 11.58 16.03
N ILE A 111 32.75 11.94 14.98
CA ILE A 111 33.85 11.14 14.42
C ILE A 111 35.17 11.82 14.77
N HIS A 112 36.02 11.15 15.53
CA HIS A 112 37.38 11.60 15.80
C HIS A 112 38.28 11.16 14.64
N SER A 113 38.87 12.13 13.93
CA SER A 113 39.61 11.90 12.68
C SER A 113 40.91 12.65 12.63
N GLU A 114 41.96 11.96 12.16
CA GLU A 114 43.25 12.59 11.85
C GLU A 114 43.13 13.58 10.69
N GLU A 115 42.30 13.26 9.67
CA GLU A 115 42.06 14.17 8.55
C GLU A 115 41.42 15.49 9.02
N ALA A 116 40.50 15.42 9.99
CA ALA A 116 39.88 16.60 10.58
C ALA A 116 40.91 17.41 11.40
N ALA A 117 41.91 16.74 12.03
CA ALA A 117 43.00 17.40 12.75
C ALA A 117 43.90 18.18 11.80
N ASP A 118 44.36 17.54 10.72
CA ASP A 118 45.18 18.16 9.69
C ASP A 118 44.47 19.34 9.01
N TYR A 119 43.19 19.18 8.75
CA TYR A 119 42.38 20.24 8.19
C TYR A 119 42.24 21.44 9.11
N ASN A 120 42.05 21.22 10.41
CA ASN A 120 41.99 22.27 11.42
C ASN A 120 43.33 23.01 11.54
N LYS A 121 44.46 22.30 11.43
CA LYS A 121 45.78 22.91 11.35
C LYS A 121 45.90 23.82 10.14
N GLY A 122 45.54 23.33 8.93
CA GLY A 122 45.54 24.13 7.71
C GLY A 122 44.67 25.39 7.80
N LEU A 123 43.49 25.31 8.45
CA LEU A 123 42.66 26.45 8.67
C LEU A 123 43.30 27.47 9.63
N ALA A 124 43.93 27.03 10.71
CA ALA A 124 44.63 27.89 11.65
C ALA A 124 45.84 28.59 11.00
N ASP A 125 46.57 27.85 10.12
CA ASP A 125 47.67 28.40 9.34
C ASP A 125 47.15 29.49 8.36
N ALA A 126 46.04 29.25 7.68
CA ALA A 126 45.42 30.23 6.77
C ALA A 126 44.89 31.46 7.51
N ASP A 127 44.31 31.30 8.70
CA ASP A 127 43.89 32.43 9.57
C ASP A 127 45.09 33.27 9.96
N THR A 128 46.21 32.63 10.32
CA THR A 128 47.48 33.31 10.67
C THR A 128 48.02 34.10 9.47
N GLN A 129 48.06 33.46 8.28
CA GLN A 129 48.47 34.13 7.05
C GLN A 129 47.61 35.31 6.67
N LEU A 130 46.28 35.17 6.85
CA LEU A 130 45.36 36.28 6.62
C LEU A 130 45.67 37.46 7.53
N HIS A 131 45.82 37.23 8.82
CA HIS A 131 46.15 38.30 9.77
C HIS A 131 47.53 38.93 9.50
N MET A 132 48.49 38.18 9.01
CA MET A 132 49.79 38.74 8.59
C MET A 132 49.62 39.62 7.35
N ALA A 133 48.88 39.16 6.34
CA ALA A 133 48.64 39.89 5.11
C ALA A 133 47.81 41.16 5.35
N GLU A 134 46.85 41.14 6.28
CA GLU A 134 46.06 42.32 6.69
C GLU A 134 46.99 43.39 7.29
N ARG A 135 47.83 43.01 8.24
CA ARG A 135 48.76 43.94 8.88
C ARG A 135 49.79 44.49 7.89
N GLU A 136 50.31 43.70 6.99
CA GLU A 136 51.27 44.12 5.96
C GLU A 136 50.60 45.16 5.01
N TYR A 137 49.37 44.88 4.58
CA TYR A 137 48.64 45.78 3.71
C TYR A 137 48.35 47.11 4.41
N GLU A 138 47.90 47.13 5.66
CA GLU A 138 47.69 48.32 6.47
C GLU A 138 48.98 49.13 6.64
N MET A 139 50.08 48.48 6.98
CA MET A 139 51.41 49.10 7.10
C MET A 139 51.84 49.76 5.78
N LYS A 140 51.74 49.06 4.65
CA LYS A 140 52.07 49.60 3.33
C LYS A 140 51.20 50.79 2.93
N GLN A 141 49.91 50.77 3.28
CA GLN A 141 49.02 51.93 3.07
C GLN A 141 49.48 53.17 3.89
N ASP A 142 49.85 52.96 5.16
CA ASP A 142 50.33 54.04 6.01
C ASP A 142 51.68 54.61 5.55
N MET A 143 52.58 53.77 5.13
CA MET A 143 53.86 54.18 4.54
C MET A 143 53.65 54.95 3.21
N HIS A 144 52.72 54.49 2.37
CA HIS A 144 52.38 55.21 1.13
C HIS A 144 51.82 56.61 1.41
N ARG A 145 50.90 56.73 2.39
CA ARG A 145 50.38 58.03 2.82
C ARG A 145 51.47 58.99 3.29
N SER A 146 52.59 58.44 3.81
CA SER A 146 53.74 59.23 4.25
C SER A 146 54.79 59.38 3.16
N GLY A 147 54.56 58.91 1.93
CA GLY A 147 55.51 58.98 0.82
C GLY A 147 56.69 57.97 0.91
N MET A 148 56.55 56.95 1.79
CA MET A 148 57.60 55.94 2.05
C MET A 148 57.36 54.62 1.37
N ALA A 149 56.30 54.42 0.66
CA ALA A 149 55.97 53.24 -0.14
C ALA A 149 55.43 53.65 -1.50
N SER A 150 55.67 52.83 -2.53
CA SER A 150 55.17 53.02 -3.88
C SER A 150 53.77 52.39 -4.08
N ASP A 151 53.02 52.85 -5.10
CA ASP A 151 51.74 52.26 -5.51
C ASP A 151 51.88 50.77 -5.82
N LYS A 152 53.01 50.36 -6.38
CA LYS A 152 53.32 48.98 -6.67
C LYS A 152 53.36 48.13 -5.39
N GLU A 153 54.07 48.60 -4.34
CA GLU A 153 54.18 47.85 -3.07
C GLU A 153 52.79 47.75 -2.38
N VAL A 154 51.95 48.78 -2.41
CA VAL A 154 50.58 48.72 -1.89
C VAL A 154 49.72 47.70 -2.68
N SER A 155 49.88 47.71 -4.02
CA SER A 155 49.15 46.77 -4.88
C SER A 155 49.59 45.29 -4.66
N GLU A 156 50.90 45.06 -4.46
CA GLU A 156 51.40 43.75 -4.14
C GLU A 156 50.91 43.24 -2.77
N ALA A 157 50.92 44.09 -1.73
CA ALA A 157 50.40 43.74 -0.41
C ALA A 157 48.86 43.52 -0.45
N HIS A 158 48.11 44.29 -1.24
CA HIS A 158 46.69 44.06 -1.47
C HIS A 158 46.45 42.70 -2.16
N GLY A 159 47.24 42.37 -3.17
CA GLY A 159 47.15 41.09 -3.85
C GLY A 159 47.36 39.91 -2.89
N ALA A 160 48.38 40.00 -2.01
CA ALA A 160 48.65 39.01 -0.98
C ALA A 160 47.46 38.85 0.01
N LEU A 161 46.89 39.96 0.44
CA LEU A 161 45.67 39.96 1.30
C LEU A 161 44.50 39.27 0.62
N VAL A 162 44.23 39.59 -0.65
CA VAL A 162 43.11 38.98 -1.41
C VAL A 162 43.32 37.46 -1.51
N MET A 163 44.56 37.02 -1.79
CA MET A 163 44.88 35.58 -1.87
C MET A 163 44.71 34.87 -0.52
N ALA A 164 45.24 35.44 0.56
CA ALA A 164 45.11 34.87 1.91
C ALA A 164 43.65 34.75 2.35
N ARG A 165 42.85 35.78 2.06
CA ARG A 165 41.39 35.78 2.35
C ARG A 165 40.62 34.76 1.52
N ALA A 166 41.01 34.54 0.27
CA ALA A 166 40.43 33.53 -0.58
C ALA A 166 40.70 32.10 -0.06
N GLU A 167 41.95 31.85 0.37
CA GLU A 167 42.37 30.56 0.91
C GLU A 167 41.66 30.24 2.23
N GLN A 168 41.62 31.18 3.16
CA GLN A 168 40.87 31.04 4.42
C GLN A 168 39.37 30.72 4.18
N ARG A 169 38.73 31.43 3.23
CA ARG A 169 37.34 31.14 2.87
C ARG A 169 37.17 29.79 2.25
N ARG A 170 38.08 29.33 1.38
CA ARG A 170 38.05 28.01 0.76
C ARG A 170 38.10 26.91 1.83
N LEU A 171 39.05 26.99 2.75
CA LEU A 171 39.17 26.04 3.85
C LEU A 171 37.94 26.09 4.78
N GLY A 172 37.47 27.28 5.14
CA GLY A 172 36.26 27.44 5.95
C GLY A 172 35.02 26.82 5.31
N ALA A 173 34.84 26.93 3.98
CA ALA A 173 33.73 26.33 3.27
C ALA A 173 33.78 24.79 3.28
N VAL A 174 34.95 24.22 3.05
CA VAL A 174 35.15 22.75 3.09
C VAL A 174 34.89 22.21 4.52
N ALA A 175 35.37 22.91 5.55
CA ALA A 175 35.11 22.53 6.93
C ALA A 175 33.57 22.51 7.23
N GLY A 176 32.86 23.50 6.70
CA GLY A 176 31.39 23.55 6.82
C GLY A 176 30.68 22.41 6.12
N ILE A 177 31.09 22.04 4.91
CA ILE A 177 30.53 20.94 4.13
C ILE A 177 30.73 19.59 4.85
N ASN A 178 31.92 19.32 5.36
CA ASN A 178 32.30 18.07 6.00
C ASN A 178 31.93 18.00 7.49
N GLY A 179 31.42 19.09 8.06
CA GLY A 179 31.06 19.15 9.47
C GLY A 179 32.28 19.12 10.40
N PHE A 180 33.47 19.53 9.92
CA PHE A 180 34.69 19.56 10.71
C PHE A 180 34.61 20.57 11.86
N GLY A 181 34.75 20.06 13.08
CA GLY A 181 34.78 20.84 14.30
C GLY A 181 36.19 21.18 14.77
N ARG A 182 36.31 22.14 15.71
CA ARG A 182 37.63 22.64 16.18
C ARG A 182 38.50 21.63 16.94
N LYS A 183 37.98 20.42 17.27
CA LYS A 183 38.67 19.43 18.11
C LYS A 183 39.04 18.14 17.34
N ALA A 184 39.53 18.26 16.11
CA ALA A 184 39.84 17.09 15.28
C ALA A 184 38.63 16.14 15.14
N THR A 185 37.45 16.71 14.99
CA THR A 185 36.21 15.95 14.92
C THR A 185 35.37 16.34 13.72
N ALA A 186 34.69 15.37 13.12
CA ALA A 186 33.56 15.61 12.24
C ALA A 186 32.26 15.30 12.98
N VAL A 187 31.26 16.17 12.85
CA VAL A 187 29.97 16.02 13.55
C VAL A 187 28.89 15.67 12.56
N LEU A 188 28.32 14.46 12.70
CA LEU A 188 27.15 14.06 11.95
C LEU A 188 25.90 14.71 12.58
N ARG A 189 25.19 15.49 11.76
CA ARG A 189 23.94 16.15 12.18
C ARG A 189 22.80 15.76 11.26
N SER A 190 21.60 15.64 11.82
CA SER A 190 20.42 15.41 11.01
C SER A 190 20.08 16.64 10.15
N PRO A 191 19.96 16.50 8.82
CA PRO A 191 19.59 17.59 7.92
C PRO A 191 18.10 17.91 7.96
N ILE A 192 17.26 16.96 8.42
CA ILE A 192 15.81 17.07 8.50
C ILE A 192 15.30 16.58 9.87
N SER A 193 14.06 16.90 10.19
CA SER A 193 13.35 16.23 11.27
C SER A 193 12.63 14.99 10.72
N GLY A 194 12.72 13.87 11.41
CA GLY A 194 12.17 12.60 10.95
C GLY A 194 12.55 11.45 11.86
N TYR A 195 12.61 10.25 11.31
CA TYR A 195 12.96 9.02 12.02
C TYR A 195 14.16 8.36 11.38
N VAL A 196 15.00 7.74 12.17
CA VAL A 196 16.13 6.92 11.68
C VAL A 196 15.56 5.63 11.10
N THR A 197 15.81 5.39 9.81
CA THR A 197 15.32 4.20 9.09
C THR A 197 16.43 3.16 8.88
N VAL A 198 17.67 3.62 8.72
CA VAL A 198 18.85 2.76 8.55
C VAL A 198 19.97 3.26 9.46
N LYS A 199 20.68 2.32 10.08
CA LYS A 199 21.88 2.57 10.90
C LYS A 199 22.97 1.56 10.55
N ASN A 200 24.03 2.02 9.91
CA ASN A 200 25.19 1.21 9.49
C ASN A 200 26.45 1.50 10.29
N VAL A 201 26.34 2.32 11.33
CA VAL A 201 27.46 2.71 12.19
C VAL A 201 27.18 2.34 13.65
N TYR A 202 28.23 2.07 14.39
CA TYR A 202 28.15 1.71 15.81
C TYR A 202 29.05 2.63 16.64
N ASP A 203 28.66 2.83 17.90
CA ASP A 203 29.51 3.58 18.81
C ASP A 203 30.85 2.86 19.02
N ASP A 204 31.93 3.62 19.16
CA ASP A 204 33.31 3.14 19.28
C ASP A 204 33.86 2.34 18.06
N SER A 205 33.14 2.31 16.92
CA SER A 205 33.63 1.69 15.70
C SER A 205 34.54 2.61 14.91
N TYR A 206 35.47 2.03 14.11
CA TYR A 206 36.25 2.77 13.14
C TYR A 206 35.53 2.75 11.80
N VAL A 207 35.35 3.91 11.19
CA VAL A 207 34.60 4.10 9.93
C VAL A 207 35.45 4.79 8.88
N SER A 208 35.11 4.57 7.62
CA SER A 208 35.77 5.21 6.46
C SER A 208 34.75 5.51 5.36
N PRO A 209 34.88 6.60 4.61
CA PRO A 209 34.08 6.90 3.42
C PRO A 209 34.11 5.79 2.37
N ASP A 210 35.26 5.09 2.25
CA ASP A 210 35.45 3.98 1.29
C ASP A 210 35.12 2.60 1.88
N GLY A 211 34.52 2.55 3.07
CA GLY A 211 34.13 1.31 3.75
C GLY A 211 32.97 0.54 3.08
N GLU A 212 32.74 -0.68 3.54
CA GLU A 212 31.60 -1.49 3.10
C GLU A 212 30.28 -0.69 3.24
N GLY A 213 29.48 -0.65 2.18
CA GLY A 213 28.23 0.14 2.13
C GLY A 213 28.40 1.57 1.57
N GLY A 214 29.60 1.93 1.00
CA GLY A 214 29.81 3.23 0.36
C GLY A 214 29.77 4.41 1.34
N GLY A 215 30.12 4.17 2.61
CA GLY A 215 30.20 5.20 3.65
C GLY A 215 28.83 5.74 4.14
N GLU A 216 27.69 5.11 3.79
CA GLU A 216 26.40 5.48 4.34
C GLU A 216 26.34 5.14 5.83
N ALA A 217 26.20 6.17 6.66
CA ALA A 217 26.16 6.04 8.11
C ALA A 217 24.74 5.81 8.64
N LEU A 218 23.84 6.70 8.26
CA LEU A 218 22.46 6.77 8.75
C LEU A 218 21.54 7.18 7.59
N GLU A 219 20.30 6.69 7.63
CA GLU A 219 19.24 7.20 6.81
C GLU A 219 18.13 7.78 7.69
N ILE A 220 17.65 8.96 7.34
CA ILE A 220 16.57 9.65 8.07
C ILE A 220 15.44 9.93 7.10
N ALA A 221 14.26 9.46 7.43
CA ALA A 221 13.04 9.68 6.66
C ALA A 221 12.05 10.56 7.42
N ASN A 222 11.46 11.52 6.73
CA ASN A 222 10.28 12.20 7.23
C ASN A 222 9.04 11.38 6.82
N LEU A 223 8.36 10.84 7.81
CA LEU A 223 7.20 9.95 7.61
C LEU A 223 5.85 10.68 7.60
N SER A 224 5.81 12.00 7.45
CA SER A 224 4.55 12.75 7.32
C SER A 224 3.76 12.37 6.06
N ARG A 225 4.44 11.86 5.07
CA ARG A 225 3.91 11.30 3.83
C ARG A 225 4.65 10.00 3.53
N VAL A 226 3.91 9.00 3.09
CA VAL A 226 4.45 7.68 2.73
C VAL A 226 3.94 7.26 1.37
N TRP A 227 4.64 6.32 0.77
CA TRP A 227 4.20 5.66 -0.44
C TRP A 227 3.69 4.27 -0.11
N VAL A 228 2.69 3.82 -0.86
CA VAL A 228 2.34 2.41 -0.96
C VAL A 228 2.72 1.96 -2.36
N ILE A 229 3.63 1.01 -2.44
CA ILE A 229 4.05 0.38 -3.69
C ILE A 229 3.29 -0.93 -3.81
N ALA A 230 2.37 -1.00 -4.76
CA ALA A 230 1.53 -2.18 -4.96
C ALA A 230 1.86 -2.88 -6.29
N ASP A 231 1.69 -4.20 -6.29
CA ASP A 231 1.98 -5.06 -7.42
C ASP A 231 0.72 -5.32 -8.25
N VAL A 232 0.81 -5.05 -9.55
CA VAL A 232 -0.24 -5.27 -10.55
C VAL A 232 0.15 -6.43 -11.43
N TYR A 233 -0.65 -7.48 -11.46
CA TYR A 233 -0.41 -8.60 -12.36
C TYR A 233 -0.65 -8.23 -13.82
N GLU A 234 0.05 -8.90 -14.74
CA GLU A 234 -0.02 -8.64 -16.19
C GLU A 234 -1.47 -8.63 -16.73
N SER A 235 -2.34 -9.50 -16.20
CA SER A 235 -3.77 -9.59 -16.56
C SER A 235 -4.57 -8.32 -16.25
N ASP A 236 -4.10 -7.52 -15.28
CA ASP A 236 -4.82 -6.38 -14.74
C ASP A 236 -4.23 -5.03 -15.13
N ILE A 237 -3.08 -5.03 -15.80
CA ILE A 237 -2.38 -3.80 -16.24
C ILE A 237 -3.31 -2.86 -17.03
N ALA A 238 -4.13 -3.43 -17.95
CA ALA A 238 -5.04 -2.65 -18.77
C ALA A 238 -6.18 -1.96 -17.99
N LYS A 239 -6.39 -2.33 -16.72
CA LYS A 239 -7.41 -1.76 -15.84
C LYS A 239 -6.88 -0.58 -15.02
N ILE A 240 -5.56 -0.43 -14.94
CA ILE A 240 -4.88 0.55 -14.09
C ILE A 240 -4.48 1.78 -14.91
N HIS A 241 -4.73 2.96 -14.34
CA HIS A 241 -4.27 4.22 -14.91
C HIS A 241 -3.87 5.20 -13.79
N GLN A 242 -2.98 6.11 -14.14
CA GLN A 242 -2.60 7.19 -13.24
C GLN A 242 -3.81 8.09 -12.93
N GLY A 243 -3.95 8.51 -11.68
CA GLY A 243 -5.10 9.28 -11.20
C GLY A 243 -6.28 8.42 -10.75
N ALA A 244 -6.25 7.08 -10.90
CA ALA A 244 -7.30 6.22 -10.38
C ALA A 244 -7.44 6.37 -8.86
N PRO A 245 -8.66 6.59 -8.34
CA PRO A 245 -8.89 6.66 -6.90
C PRO A 245 -8.71 5.28 -6.27
N VAL A 246 -8.08 5.27 -5.11
CA VAL A 246 -7.84 4.04 -4.35
C VAL A 246 -8.18 4.20 -2.89
N THR A 247 -8.55 3.09 -2.26
CA THR A 247 -8.60 2.96 -0.81
C THR A 247 -7.54 1.97 -0.36
N VAL A 248 -6.83 2.31 0.70
CA VAL A 248 -5.77 1.48 1.25
C VAL A 248 -6.13 1.06 2.65
N THR A 249 -6.00 -0.22 2.94
CA THR A 249 -6.18 -0.81 4.26
C THR A 249 -4.91 -1.53 4.69
N THR A 250 -4.69 -1.66 5.99
CA THR A 250 -3.53 -2.38 6.55
C THR A 250 -4.00 -3.37 7.60
N MET A 251 -3.30 -4.47 7.75
CA MET A 251 -3.62 -5.48 8.78
C MET A 251 -3.38 -4.96 10.20
N ALA A 252 -2.53 -3.93 10.37
CA ALA A 252 -2.19 -3.39 11.68
C ALA A 252 -3.31 -2.53 12.30
N TYR A 253 -4.18 -1.95 11.47
CA TYR A 253 -5.25 -1.04 11.89
C TYR A 253 -6.56 -1.47 11.23
N ASP A 254 -7.22 -2.44 11.85
CA ASP A 254 -8.52 -2.94 11.37
C ASP A 254 -9.58 -1.83 11.46
N GLY A 255 -10.30 -1.62 10.35
CA GLY A 255 -11.33 -0.57 10.23
C GLY A 255 -10.81 0.83 9.84
N GLU A 256 -9.50 1.08 9.81
CA GLU A 256 -8.94 2.32 9.27
C GLU A 256 -8.76 2.22 7.77
N VAL A 257 -9.31 3.21 7.06
CA VAL A 257 -9.24 3.29 5.61
C VAL A 257 -8.50 4.57 5.22
N PHE A 258 -7.46 4.42 4.40
CA PHE A 258 -6.69 5.55 3.87
C PHE A 258 -7.11 5.78 2.42
N HIS A 259 -7.42 7.02 2.07
CA HIS A 259 -7.83 7.40 0.72
C HIS A 259 -6.66 8.04 -0.02
N GLY A 260 -6.47 7.62 -1.26
CA GLY A 260 -5.41 8.14 -2.12
C GLY A 260 -5.75 8.00 -3.59
N GLN A 261 -4.74 8.19 -4.42
CA GLN A 261 -4.81 7.95 -5.85
C GLN A 261 -3.50 7.38 -6.36
N ILE A 262 -3.55 6.64 -7.45
CA ILE A 262 -2.34 6.16 -8.13
C ILE A 262 -1.64 7.39 -8.73
N ASP A 263 -0.50 7.78 -8.17
CA ASP A 263 0.26 8.93 -8.65
C ASP A 263 1.33 8.55 -9.66
N LYS A 264 1.75 7.27 -9.68
CA LYS A 264 2.71 6.75 -10.66
C LYS A 264 2.44 5.29 -11.01
N VAL A 265 2.52 5.01 -12.30
CA VAL A 265 2.56 3.65 -12.86
C VAL A 265 3.97 3.44 -13.40
N TYR A 266 4.67 2.39 -12.93
CA TYR A 266 6.01 2.07 -13.41
C TYR A 266 5.89 1.24 -14.69
N ASN A 267 6.40 1.76 -15.82
CA ASN A 267 6.31 1.10 -17.12
C ASN A 267 7.37 0.01 -17.32
N VAL A 268 7.70 -0.69 -16.23
CA VAL A 268 8.66 -1.80 -16.22
C VAL A 268 8.01 -2.97 -15.52
N LEU A 269 7.99 -4.11 -16.19
CA LEU A 269 7.54 -5.36 -15.62
C LEU A 269 8.71 -6.02 -14.90
N ASP A 270 8.51 -6.41 -13.66
CA ASP A 270 9.46 -7.24 -12.94
C ASP A 270 9.48 -8.64 -13.58
N SER A 271 10.66 -9.09 -13.97
CA SER A 271 10.81 -10.35 -14.72
C SER A 271 10.61 -11.59 -13.86
N GLU A 272 10.78 -11.48 -12.56
CA GLU A 272 10.67 -12.58 -11.59
C GLU A 272 9.23 -12.74 -11.11
N SER A 273 8.62 -11.65 -10.65
CA SER A 273 7.23 -11.67 -10.13
C SER A 273 6.17 -11.56 -11.22
N LYS A 274 6.54 -11.13 -12.46
CA LYS A 274 5.60 -10.82 -13.56
C LYS A 274 4.56 -9.77 -13.18
N THR A 275 4.95 -8.83 -12.30
CA THR A 275 4.13 -7.72 -11.85
C THR A 275 4.67 -6.39 -12.32
N MET A 276 3.80 -5.44 -12.49
CA MET A 276 4.11 -4.03 -12.69
C MET A 276 3.81 -3.28 -11.38
N LYS A 277 4.70 -2.39 -10.99
CA LYS A 277 4.51 -1.63 -9.75
C LYS A 277 3.69 -0.37 -10.00
N VAL A 278 2.81 -0.07 -9.05
CA VAL A 278 2.10 1.21 -8.97
C VAL A 278 2.38 1.87 -7.63
N ARG A 279 2.41 3.19 -7.63
CA ARG A 279 2.65 3.98 -6.43
C ARG A 279 1.41 4.77 -6.06
N VAL A 280 1.07 4.70 -4.80
CA VAL A 280 0.03 5.50 -4.17
C VAL A 280 0.69 6.38 -3.10
N THR A 281 0.49 7.67 -3.18
CA THR A 281 0.97 8.60 -2.16
C THR A 281 -0.11 8.84 -1.12
N LEU A 282 0.24 8.67 0.16
CA LEU A 282 -0.66 8.83 1.30
C LEU A 282 -0.13 9.83 2.31
N ASP A 283 -1.01 10.71 2.79
CA ASP A 283 -0.73 11.54 3.95
C ASP A 283 -0.73 10.71 5.22
N ASN A 284 0.30 10.89 6.04
CA ASN A 284 0.50 10.14 7.28
C ASN A 284 0.66 11.08 8.48
N ALA A 285 -0.19 12.11 8.58
CA ALA A 285 -0.12 13.09 9.66
C ALA A 285 -0.30 12.48 11.07
N ARG A 286 -1.02 11.35 11.17
CA ARG A 286 -1.20 10.61 12.43
C ARG A 286 -0.05 9.65 12.75
N GLY A 287 0.90 9.44 11.85
CA GLY A 287 2.04 8.54 12.02
C GLY A 287 1.68 7.06 12.14
N LEU A 288 0.50 6.65 11.63
CA LEU A 288 0.02 5.27 11.70
C LEU A 288 0.73 4.36 10.70
N LEU A 289 0.96 4.86 9.50
CA LEU A 289 1.63 4.09 8.45
C LEU A 289 3.15 4.12 8.67
N ARG A 290 3.75 2.94 8.75
CA ARG A 290 5.19 2.77 8.92
C ARG A 290 5.77 2.00 7.75
N PRO A 291 6.95 2.38 7.25
CA PRO A 291 7.65 1.62 6.22
C PRO A 291 7.81 0.16 6.61
N GLY A 292 7.61 -0.75 5.66
CA GLY A 292 7.63 -2.18 5.85
C GLY A 292 6.27 -2.80 6.26
N MET A 293 5.21 -2.00 6.45
CA MET A 293 3.87 -2.54 6.67
C MET A 293 3.28 -3.06 5.35
N PHE A 294 2.63 -4.22 5.41
CA PHE A 294 1.79 -4.70 4.33
C PHE A 294 0.52 -3.87 4.20
N ALA A 295 0.15 -3.57 2.97
CA ALA A 295 -1.03 -2.81 2.64
C ALA A 295 -1.83 -3.50 1.53
N THR A 296 -3.14 -3.43 1.63
CA THR A 296 -4.06 -3.85 0.57
C THR A 296 -4.62 -2.60 -0.10
N VAL A 297 -4.45 -2.49 -1.41
CA VAL A 297 -4.90 -1.36 -2.22
C VAL A 297 -6.09 -1.78 -3.04
N HIS A 298 -7.23 -1.16 -2.78
CA HIS A 298 -8.47 -1.35 -3.54
C HIS A 298 -8.57 -0.24 -4.57
N VAL A 299 -8.45 -0.59 -5.83
CA VAL A 299 -8.53 0.34 -6.95
C VAL A 299 -9.92 0.30 -7.54
N SER A 300 -10.60 1.42 -7.57
CA SER A 300 -11.87 1.55 -8.31
C SER A 300 -11.55 1.66 -9.80
N THR A 301 -11.82 0.59 -10.56
CA THR A 301 -11.61 0.59 -12.01
C THR A 301 -12.83 1.15 -12.69
N ASP A 302 -12.76 2.41 -13.08
CA ASP A 302 -13.86 3.08 -13.80
C ASP A 302 -13.82 2.68 -15.28
N ARG A 303 -14.27 1.45 -15.57
CA ARG A 303 -14.56 1.07 -16.95
C ARG A 303 -15.99 1.51 -17.26
N GLY A 304 -16.18 2.75 -17.73
CA GLY A 304 -17.42 3.27 -18.29
C GLY A 304 -18.66 2.54 -17.79
N GLY A 305 -19.03 2.82 -16.52
CA GLY A 305 -19.82 1.92 -15.71
C GLY A 305 -21.05 1.43 -16.43
N LYS A 306 -21.16 0.13 -16.66
CA LYS A 306 -22.45 -0.47 -16.94
C LYS A 306 -23.37 -0.08 -15.80
N THR A 307 -24.37 0.72 -16.08
CA THR A 307 -25.42 1.01 -15.12
C THR A 307 -26.24 -0.26 -14.94
N LEU A 308 -26.02 -0.96 -13.84
CA LEU A 308 -26.72 -2.21 -13.49
C LEU A 308 -27.71 -1.98 -12.36
N CYS A 309 -28.67 -2.89 -12.23
CA CYS A 309 -29.55 -2.93 -11.08
C CYS A 309 -28.74 -3.31 -9.83
N ARG A 310 -28.71 -2.44 -8.83
CA ARG A 310 -28.03 -2.64 -7.56
C ARG A 310 -29.03 -3.01 -6.48
N VAL A 311 -28.76 -4.08 -5.75
CA VAL A 311 -29.56 -4.55 -4.61
C VAL A 311 -28.61 -4.85 -3.43
N PRO A 312 -29.09 -4.83 -2.18
CA PRO A 312 -28.27 -5.29 -1.05
C PRO A 312 -27.81 -6.74 -1.27
N ALA A 313 -26.54 -7.05 -0.97
CA ALA A 313 -25.99 -8.41 -1.14
C ALA A 313 -26.82 -9.47 -0.41
N LYS A 314 -27.39 -9.12 0.75
CA LYS A 314 -28.29 -9.98 1.56
C LYS A 314 -29.62 -10.34 0.90
N ALA A 315 -29.99 -9.64 -0.19
CA ALA A 315 -31.20 -9.95 -0.96
C ALA A 315 -31.00 -11.09 -1.96
N ILE A 316 -29.75 -11.44 -2.28
CA ILE A 316 -29.42 -12.54 -3.18
C ILE A 316 -29.50 -13.86 -2.43
N VAL A 317 -30.24 -14.80 -2.98
CA VAL A 317 -30.34 -16.18 -2.50
C VAL A 317 -29.81 -17.09 -3.58
N PHE A 318 -28.79 -17.87 -3.23
CA PHE A 318 -28.22 -18.88 -4.13
C PHE A 318 -28.86 -20.24 -3.85
N ASP A 319 -29.50 -20.81 -4.87
CA ASP A 319 -30.11 -22.12 -4.78
C ASP A 319 -30.01 -22.88 -6.11
N GLY A 320 -29.68 -24.17 -6.06
CA GLY A 320 -29.66 -25.05 -7.23
C GLY A 320 -28.72 -24.53 -8.37
N GLY A 321 -27.64 -23.82 -8.04
CA GLY A 321 -26.71 -23.27 -9.04
C GLY A 321 -27.19 -21.99 -9.74
N LYS A 322 -28.21 -21.33 -9.19
CA LYS A 322 -28.76 -20.07 -9.73
C LYS A 322 -28.95 -19.05 -8.62
N ASP A 323 -28.87 -17.79 -8.99
CA ASP A 323 -29.16 -16.67 -8.12
C ASP A 323 -30.62 -16.27 -8.21
N TYR A 324 -31.21 -16.01 -7.07
CA TYR A 324 -32.61 -15.58 -6.94
C TYR A 324 -32.70 -14.35 -6.05
N VAL A 325 -33.77 -13.58 -6.28
CA VAL A 325 -34.24 -12.57 -5.35
C VAL A 325 -35.71 -12.82 -5.07
N VAL A 326 -36.17 -12.32 -3.94
CA VAL A 326 -37.63 -12.31 -3.62
C VAL A 326 -38.11 -10.89 -3.86
N ILE A 327 -39.08 -10.75 -4.78
CA ILE A 327 -39.69 -9.47 -5.11
C ILE A 327 -40.99 -9.37 -4.30
N ASP A 328 -41.27 -8.20 -3.73
CA ASP A 328 -42.55 -7.82 -3.14
C ASP A 328 -43.36 -7.02 -4.17
N ASP A 329 -44.39 -7.65 -4.72
CA ASP A 329 -45.33 -7.03 -5.67
C ASP A 329 -46.41 -6.16 -4.96
N GLY A 330 -46.25 -5.94 -3.65
CA GLY A 330 -47.18 -5.18 -2.82
C GLY A 330 -48.19 -6.08 -2.10
N HIS A 331 -48.82 -5.56 -1.03
CA HIS A 331 -49.79 -6.29 -0.19
C HIS A 331 -49.28 -7.63 0.35
N ARG A 332 -47.93 -7.77 0.54
CA ARG A 332 -47.24 -9.00 1.00
C ARG A 332 -47.36 -10.17 0.01
N HIS A 333 -47.50 -9.89 -1.26
CA HIS A 333 -47.36 -10.88 -2.32
C HIS A 333 -45.90 -10.97 -2.74
N TYR A 334 -45.26 -12.08 -2.36
CA TYR A 334 -43.87 -12.34 -2.67
C TYR A 334 -43.74 -13.33 -3.82
N ARG A 335 -42.78 -13.09 -4.71
CA ARG A 335 -42.46 -14.04 -5.79
C ARG A 335 -40.97 -14.25 -5.88
N ARG A 336 -40.55 -15.46 -6.23
CA ARG A 336 -39.18 -15.78 -6.59
C ARG A 336 -38.88 -15.26 -8.00
N GLN A 337 -37.77 -14.58 -8.14
CA GLN A 337 -37.29 -14.12 -9.44
C GLN A 337 -35.86 -14.60 -9.64
N THR A 338 -35.60 -15.37 -10.72
CA THR A 338 -34.25 -15.73 -11.11
C THR A 338 -33.58 -14.49 -11.65
N VAL A 339 -32.35 -14.24 -11.19
CA VAL A 339 -31.52 -13.12 -11.61
C VAL A 339 -30.18 -13.64 -12.12
N LYS A 340 -29.52 -12.82 -12.94
CA LYS A 340 -28.13 -13.06 -13.31
C LYS A 340 -27.29 -11.98 -12.67
N THR A 341 -26.50 -12.35 -11.67
CA THR A 341 -25.56 -11.44 -11.01
C THR A 341 -24.31 -11.28 -11.85
N ASP A 342 -23.75 -10.07 -11.89
CA ASP A 342 -22.42 -9.78 -12.45
C ASP A 342 -21.37 -9.87 -11.33
N HIS A 343 -21.68 -9.24 -10.21
CA HIS A 343 -20.84 -9.22 -9.03
C HIS A 343 -21.64 -9.16 -7.75
N VAL A 344 -21.18 -9.85 -6.72
CA VAL A 344 -21.72 -9.79 -5.35
C VAL A 344 -20.59 -9.34 -4.44
N GLY A 345 -20.67 -8.07 -3.99
CA GLY A 345 -19.76 -7.50 -3.00
C GLY A 345 -20.25 -7.72 -1.57
N SER A 346 -19.58 -7.09 -0.60
CA SER A 346 -19.93 -7.17 0.83
C SER A 346 -21.32 -6.57 1.13
N ASP A 347 -21.62 -5.41 0.55
CA ASP A 347 -22.83 -4.65 0.85
C ASP A 347 -23.88 -4.74 -0.24
N TYR A 348 -23.46 -4.77 -1.50
CA TYR A 348 -24.34 -4.72 -2.66
C TYR A 348 -24.01 -5.80 -3.69
N ALA A 349 -25.03 -6.27 -4.39
CA ALA A 349 -24.94 -7.10 -5.57
C ALA A 349 -25.41 -6.31 -6.80
N TYR A 350 -24.76 -6.56 -7.93
CA TYR A 350 -25.09 -5.95 -9.22
C TYR A 350 -25.67 -7.01 -10.16
N VAL A 351 -26.83 -6.71 -10.70
CA VAL A 351 -27.65 -7.66 -11.47
C VAL A 351 -27.73 -7.20 -12.93
N THR A 352 -27.32 -8.07 -13.85
CA THR A 352 -27.34 -7.80 -15.30
C THR A 352 -28.71 -8.03 -15.92
N SER A 353 -29.48 -8.98 -15.38
CA SER A 353 -30.82 -9.29 -15.90
C SER A 353 -31.72 -9.94 -14.84
N GLY A 354 -33.02 -9.74 -15.00
CA GLY A 354 -34.02 -10.32 -14.10
C GLY A 354 -34.64 -9.31 -13.12
N LEU A 355 -34.14 -8.07 -13.05
CA LEU A 355 -34.70 -6.99 -12.23
C LEU A 355 -34.92 -5.72 -13.04
N ARG A 356 -35.88 -4.92 -12.58
CA ARG A 356 -36.16 -3.57 -13.09
C ARG A 356 -35.93 -2.52 -11.99
N PRO A 357 -35.43 -1.34 -12.35
CA PRO A 357 -35.34 -0.24 -11.41
C PRO A 357 -36.71 0.09 -10.77
N GLY A 358 -36.74 0.28 -9.45
CA GLY A 358 -37.95 0.59 -8.69
C GLY A 358 -38.68 -0.63 -8.14
N GLU A 359 -38.37 -1.86 -8.57
CA GLU A 359 -38.96 -3.06 -7.95
C GLU A 359 -38.49 -3.16 -6.48
N GLN A 360 -39.38 -3.65 -5.60
CA GLN A 360 -39.03 -3.85 -4.18
C GLN A 360 -38.52 -5.26 -3.97
N VAL A 361 -37.28 -5.38 -3.50
CA VAL A 361 -36.69 -6.69 -3.16
C VAL A 361 -36.56 -6.86 -1.65
N VAL A 362 -36.80 -8.07 -1.18
CA VAL A 362 -36.65 -8.42 0.24
C VAL A 362 -35.16 -8.40 0.57
N SER A 363 -34.75 -7.50 1.47
CA SER A 363 -33.37 -7.31 1.89
C SER A 363 -33.06 -7.95 3.25
N LYS A 364 -34.07 -8.21 4.07
CA LYS A 364 -33.91 -8.85 5.37
C LYS A 364 -34.71 -10.15 5.42
N ASN A 365 -34.09 -11.23 5.83
CA ASN A 365 -34.63 -12.57 5.85
C ASN A 365 -35.08 -13.11 4.47
N ALA A 366 -34.38 -12.68 3.40
CA ALA A 366 -34.69 -13.09 2.03
C ALA A 366 -34.70 -14.62 1.86
N LEU A 367 -33.72 -15.33 2.45
CA LEU A 367 -33.67 -16.80 2.43
C LEU A 367 -34.88 -17.46 3.10
N LEU A 368 -35.36 -16.91 4.22
CA LEU A 368 -36.53 -17.44 4.93
C LEU A 368 -37.76 -17.33 4.06
N VAL A 369 -37.99 -16.15 3.47
CA VAL A 369 -39.16 -15.94 2.57
C VAL A 369 -39.01 -16.81 1.32
N PHE A 370 -37.80 -16.91 0.76
CA PHE A 370 -37.53 -17.77 -0.37
C PHE A 370 -37.89 -19.23 -0.08
N ASN A 371 -37.46 -19.78 1.05
CA ASN A 371 -37.77 -21.17 1.41
C ASN A 371 -39.25 -21.42 1.62
N THR A 372 -39.99 -20.46 2.18
CA THR A 372 -41.43 -20.56 2.37
C THR A 372 -42.17 -20.65 1.03
N LEU A 373 -41.70 -19.92 0.02
CA LEU A 373 -42.23 -19.95 -1.34
C LEU A 373 -41.92 -21.25 -2.12
N GLY A 374 -41.01 -22.10 -1.64
CA GLY A 374 -40.57 -23.32 -2.32
C GLY A 374 -41.14 -24.60 -1.80
N ASN A 375 -41.89 -24.54 -0.72
CA ASN A 375 -42.54 -25.72 -0.12
C ASN A 375 -44.01 -25.89 -0.61
N GLU A 376 -44.37 -25.15 -1.63
CA GLU A 376 -45.63 -25.32 -2.40
C GLU A 376 -45.28 -25.73 -3.84
#